data_8b930710749e8ad9c176c113cf27ec75
#
_entry.id   8b930710749e8ad9c176c113cf27ec75
#
_cell.length_a   1.000
_cell.length_b   1.000
_cell.length_c   1.000
_cell.angle_alpha   90.00
_cell.angle_beta   90.00
_cell.angle_gamma   90.00
#
_symmetry.space_group_name_H-M   'P 1'
#
loop_
_entity.id
_entity.type
_entity.pdbx_description
1 polymer ?
#
loop_
_entity_poly.entity_id
_entity_poly.type
_entity_poly.pdbx_seq_one_letter_code
_entity_poly.pdbx_strand_id
1 'polypeptide(L)'
;MNKAVRKAVIAGNWKMNKTPAEAKELITAIAPLVKDAGCDVVACVPYVDIATAIEAAKGTNIKIGAENCHWAVSGAFTGEISAEMLKACGVEYVITGHSERRTYFGDTDVTVQKRTRAALDAGLTVIVCVGEYLEQREQGITDELVAMQTKIALGGVTEEELKRIIIAYEPVSYTHLTLPTNS
;
A
#
# COMPACT_ATOMS: atom_id res chain seq x y z
N MET A 1 -15.39 -12.76 -6.97
CA MET A 1 -14.81 -11.60 -7.68
C MET A 1 -15.05 -11.77 -9.18
N ASN A 2 -15.65 -10.78 -9.84
CA ASN A 2 -15.85 -10.83 -11.28
C ASN A 2 -14.52 -10.51 -11.98
N LYS A 3 -13.79 -11.54 -12.39
CA LYS A 3 -12.46 -11.42 -13.06
C LYS A 3 -12.50 -10.65 -14.39
N ALA A 4 -13.67 -10.46 -14.98
CA ALA A 4 -13.84 -9.67 -16.19
C ALA A 4 -13.78 -8.14 -15.92
N VAL A 5 -13.92 -7.73 -14.65
CA VAL A 5 -14.01 -6.31 -14.26
C VAL A 5 -12.78 -5.83 -13.46
N ARG A 6 -12.09 -6.74 -12.75
CA ARG A 6 -10.91 -6.40 -11.93
C ARG A 6 -9.77 -7.37 -12.18
N LYS A 7 -8.62 -6.82 -12.53
CA LYS A 7 -7.35 -7.55 -12.61
C LYS A 7 -6.85 -7.89 -11.20
N ALA A 8 -6.29 -9.08 -11.02
CA ALA A 8 -5.61 -9.44 -9.78
C ALA A 8 -4.35 -8.57 -9.58
N VAL A 9 -4.04 -8.26 -8.32
CA VAL A 9 -2.84 -7.50 -7.94
C VAL A 9 -2.07 -8.29 -6.89
N ILE A 10 -0.78 -8.48 -7.10
CA ILE A 10 0.16 -9.02 -6.14
C ILE A 10 1.09 -7.88 -5.74
N ALA A 11 0.89 -7.34 -4.55
CA ALA A 11 1.66 -6.21 -4.03
C ALA A 11 2.52 -6.67 -2.84
N GLY A 12 3.83 -6.52 -2.96
CA GLY A 12 4.79 -6.76 -1.88
C GLY A 12 5.05 -5.47 -1.12
N ASN A 13 4.75 -5.45 0.19
CA ASN A 13 5.15 -4.38 1.09
C ASN A 13 6.55 -4.72 1.64
N TRP A 14 7.56 -3.96 1.25
CA TRP A 14 8.95 -4.22 1.66
C TRP A 14 9.23 -3.78 3.09
N LYS A 15 8.37 -2.91 3.62
CA LYS A 15 8.55 -2.31 4.94
C LYS A 15 9.92 -1.62 5.04
N MET A 16 10.53 -1.58 6.23
CA MET A 16 11.85 -0.98 6.44
C MET A 16 12.96 -1.96 6.08
N ASN A 17 13.04 -2.35 4.80
CA ASN A 17 14.07 -3.27 4.30
C ASN A 17 14.60 -2.80 2.95
N LYS A 18 15.82 -3.17 2.68
CA LYS A 18 16.60 -2.90 1.47
C LYS A 18 17.22 -1.51 1.45
N THR A 19 18.35 -1.48 0.81
CA THR A 19 19.06 -0.28 0.36
C THR A 19 18.80 -0.10 -1.13
N PRO A 20 19.09 1.07 -1.73
CA PRO A 20 18.88 1.26 -3.17
C PRO A 20 19.60 0.23 -4.05
N ALA A 21 20.80 -0.21 -3.65
CA ALA A 21 21.54 -1.25 -4.38
C ALA A 21 20.80 -2.62 -4.34
N GLU A 22 20.37 -3.04 -3.15
CA GLU A 22 19.60 -4.27 -2.95
C GLU A 22 18.22 -4.22 -3.62
N ALA A 23 17.58 -3.04 -3.63
CA ALA A 23 16.32 -2.82 -4.33
C ALA A 23 16.47 -3.04 -5.84
N LYS A 24 17.52 -2.48 -6.44
CA LYS A 24 17.85 -2.70 -7.85
C LYS A 24 18.09 -4.18 -8.15
N GLU A 25 18.90 -4.84 -7.33
CA GLU A 25 19.21 -6.26 -7.48
C GLU A 25 17.93 -7.12 -7.44
N LEU A 26 17.09 -6.91 -6.42
CA LEU A 26 15.86 -7.68 -6.23
C LEU A 26 14.87 -7.48 -7.38
N ILE A 27 14.61 -6.23 -7.81
CA ILE A 27 13.70 -5.94 -8.92
C ILE A 27 14.22 -6.58 -10.21
N THR A 28 15.51 -6.48 -10.48
CA THR A 28 16.14 -7.09 -11.65
C THR A 28 16.00 -8.61 -11.64
N ALA A 29 16.14 -9.25 -10.48
CA ALA A 29 15.99 -10.69 -10.31
C ALA A 29 14.52 -11.16 -10.48
N ILE A 30 13.56 -10.38 -10.00
CA ILE A 30 12.13 -10.72 -10.09
C ILE A 30 11.58 -10.51 -11.51
N ALA A 31 12.04 -9.49 -12.23
CA ALA A 31 11.48 -9.08 -13.51
C ALA A 31 11.29 -10.24 -14.53
N PRO A 32 12.28 -11.10 -14.79
CA PRO A 32 12.10 -12.21 -15.72
C PRO A 32 11.12 -13.28 -15.21
N LEU A 33 10.97 -13.42 -13.89
CA LEU A 33 10.08 -14.42 -13.28
C LEU A 33 8.61 -14.04 -13.41
N VAL A 34 8.30 -12.74 -13.51
CA VAL A 34 6.94 -12.22 -13.53
C VAL A 34 6.52 -11.63 -14.87
N LYS A 35 7.37 -11.69 -15.91
CA LYS A 35 7.11 -11.04 -17.21
C LYS A 35 5.78 -11.44 -17.86
N ASP A 36 5.37 -12.68 -17.66
CA ASP A 36 4.14 -13.25 -18.24
C ASP A 36 3.01 -13.38 -17.19
N ALA A 37 3.13 -12.70 -16.05
CA ALA A 37 2.12 -12.75 -15.00
C ALA A 37 0.77 -12.18 -15.47
N GLY A 38 -0.32 -12.94 -15.27
CA GLY A 38 -1.69 -12.51 -15.56
C GLY A 38 -2.28 -11.51 -14.54
N CYS A 39 -1.44 -10.95 -13.67
CA CYS A 39 -1.81 -9.98 -12.62
C CYS A 39 -0.90 -8.75 -12.68
N ASP A 40 -1.28 -7.69 -11.98
CA ASP A 40 -0.36 -6.58 -11.70
C ASP A 40 0.60 -7.00 -10.60
N VAL A 41 1.90 -6.81 -10.84
CA VAL A 41 2.95 -7.06 -9.86
C VAL A 41 3.47 -5.71 -9.35
N VAL A 42 3.35 -5.49 -8.05
CA VAL A 42 3.67 -4.20 -7.42
C VAL A 42 4.72 -4.40 -6.33
N ALA A 43 5.77 -3.61 -6.36
CA ALA A 43 6.74 -3.50 -5.27
C ALA A 43 6.51 -2.17 -4.55
N CYS A 44 5.98 -2.23 -3.32
CA CYS A 44 5.86 -1.06 -2.45
C CYS A 44 7.14 -0.96 -1.63
N VAL A 45 7.93 0.07 -1.91
CA VAL A 45 9.31 0.22 -1.42
C VAL A 45 9.48 1.44 -0.51
N PRO A 46 10.47 1.45 0.38
CA PRO A 46 10.86 2.64 1.13
C PRO A 46 11.11 3.85 0.22
N TYR A 47 10.86 5.06 0.73
CA TYR A 47 11.05 6.29 -0.06
C TYR A 47 12.45 6.43 -0.67
N VAL A 48 13.47 6.01 0.08
CA VAL A 48 14.87 6.09 -0.38
C VAL A 48 15.15 5.22 -1.61
N ASP A 49 14.34 4.19 -1.83
CA ASP A 49 14.52 3.21 -2.91
C ASP A 49 13.72 3.56 -4.17
N ILE A 50 12.74 4.47 -4.08
CA ILE A 50 11.76 4.74 -5.16
C ILE A 50 12.45 5.04 -6.48
N ALA A 51 13.39 5.97 -6.52
CA ALA A 51 14.04 6.39 -7.75
C ALA A 51 14.80 5.21 -8.41
N THR A 52 15.52 4.44 -7.59
CA THR A 52 16.28 3.28 -8.05
C THR A 52 15.37 2.14 -8.48
N ALA A 53 14.28 1.92 -7.75
CA ALA A 53 13.29 0.90 -8.07
C ALA A 53 12.58 1.18 -9.40
N ILE A 54 12.18 2.44 -9.63
CA ILE A 54 11.56 2.87 -10.89
C ILE A 54 12.52 2.67 -12.06
N GLU A 55 13.80 3.04 -11.91
CA GLU A 55 14.78 2.84 -12.96
C GLU A 55 15.00 1.35 -13.26
N ALA A 56 15.10 0.50 -12.23
CA ALA A 56 15.25 -0.93 -12.38
C ALA A 56 14.02 -1.64 -12.99
N ALA A 57 12.84 -1.08 -12.78
CA ALA A 57 11.59 -1.62 -13.31
C ALA A 57 11.29 -1.20 -14.76
N LYS A 58 12.07 -0.29 -15.34
CA LYS A 58 11.84 0.16 -16.72
C LYS A 58 11.86 -0.99 -17.72
N GLY A 59 10.85 -1.02 -18.59
CA GLY A 59 10.70 -2.08 -19.61
C GLY A 59 10.22 -3.43 -19.05
N THR A 60 9.87 -3.49 -17.77
CA THR A 60 9.28 -4.67 -17.13
C THR A 60 7.78 -4.46 -16.89
N ASN A 61 7.08 -5.48 -16.39
CA ASN A 61 5.69 -5.37 -15.94
C ASN A 61 5.57 -5.10 -14.42
N ILE A 62 6.69 -4.84 -13.73
CA ILE A 62 6.69 -4.49 -12.31
C ILE A 62 6.33 -3.01 -12.16
N LYS A 63 5.36 -2.72 -11.31
CA LYS A 63 4.95 -1.38 -10.92
C LYS A 63 5.52 -1.03 -9.56
N ILE A 64 5.84 0.25 -9.36
CA ILE A 64 6.40 0.70 -8.09
C ILE A 64 5.32 1.43 -7.29
N GLY A 65 5.23 1.05 -6.02
CA GLY A 65 4.40 1.67 -5.00
C GLY A 65 5.24 2.31 -3.90
N ALA A 66 4.62 3.23 -3.17
CA ALA A 66 5.14 3.77 -1.91
C ALA A 66 4.41 3.16 -0.72
N GLU A 67 5.05 3.16 0.44
CA GLU A 67 4.52 2.54 1.67
C GLU A 67 3.64 3.50 2.49
N ASN A 68 3.62 4.78 2.12
CA ASN A 68 2.82 5.85 2.74
C ASN A 68 2.85 7.11 1.86
N CYS A 69 2.00 8.11 2.18
CA CYS A 69 2.12 9.49 1.72
C CYS A 69 1.53 10.45 2.75
N HIS A 70 1.93 11.71 2.72
CA HIS A 70 1.27 12.76 3.48
C HIS A 70 0.05 13.30 2.73
N TRP A 71 -0.94 13.84 3.46
CA TRP A 71 -2.18 14.38 2.86
C TRP A 71 -2.07 15.81 2.36
N ALA A 72 -1.07 16.59 2.81
CA ALA A 72 -0.83 17.92 2.29
C ALA A 72 0.01 17.89 1.02
N VAL A 73 -0.29 18.74 0.06
CA VAL A 73 0.44 18.88 -1.20
C VAL A 73 1.87 19.38 -0.94
N SER A 74 2.01 20.33 -0.03
CA SER A 74 3.30 20.93 0.37
C SER A 74 3.15 21.62 1.72
N GLY A 75 4.25 22.10 2.29
CA GLY A 75 4.22 22.90 3.49
C GLY A 75 5.29 22.54 4.52
N ALA A 76 5.13 23.03 5.75
CA ALA A 76 6.05 22.83 6.86
C ALA A 76 5.83 21.45 7.53
N PHE A 77 6.14 20.39 6.79
CA PHE A 77 6.00 18.98 7.21
C PHE A 77 7.33 18.26 7.06
N THR A 78 8.31 18.65 7.86
CA THR A 78 9.68 18.13 7.76
C THR A 78 9.71 16.60 7.82
N GLY A 79 10.28 15.98 6.78
CA GLY A 79 10.41 14.52 6.65
C GLY A 79 9.24 13.83 5.92
N GLU A 80 8.13 14.53 5.65
CA GLU A 80 6.98 13.96 4.93
C GLU A 80 7.14 14.03 3.41
N ILE A 81 6.51 13.11 2.72
CA ILE A 81 6.47 13.02 1.25
C ILE A 81 5.01 13.12 0.81
N SER A 82 4.69 14.07 -0.07
CA SER A 82 3.34 14.24 -0.60
C SER A 82 3.01 13.23 -1.70
N ALA A 83 1.72 13.06 -1.97
CA ALA A 83 1.25 12.18 -3.05
C ALA A 83 1.71 12.70 -4.44
N GLU A 84 1.77 14.01 -4.62
CA GLU A 84 2.28 14.64 -5.85
C GLU A 84 3.78 14.39 -6.05
N MET A 85 4.58 14.44 -4.99
CA MET A 85 6.00 14.07 -5.07
C MET A 85 6.18 12.64 -5.52
N LEU A 86 5.38 11.71 -4.97
CA LEU A 86 5.39 10.30 -5.38
C LEU A 86 5.01 10.14 -6.84
N LYS A 87 3.94 10.79 -7.27
CA LYS A 87 3.48 10.76 -8.66
C LYS A 87 4.52 11.31 -9.62
N ALA A 88 5.18 12.41 -9.26
CA ALA A 88 6.25 13.01 -10.06
C ALA A 88 7.46 12.10 -10.21
N CYS A 89 7.76 11.27 -9.21
CA CYS A 89 8.79 10.23 -9.30
C CYS A 89 8.41 9.06 -10.21
N GLY A 90 7.12 8.89 -10.57
CA GLY A 90 6.64 7.76 -11.37
C GLY A 90 6.02 6.62 -10.55
N VAL A 91 5.73 6.85 -9.27
CA VAL A 91 4.99 5.89 -8.43
C VAL A 91 3.57 5.73 -8.95
N GLU A 92 3.05 4.51 -8.98
CA GLU A 92 1.70 4.19 -9.43
C GLU A 92 0.77 3.79 -8.27
N TYR A 93 1.32 3.22 -7.19
CA TYR A 93 0.58 2.70 -6.05
C TYR A 93 1.05 3.35 -4.75
N VAL A 94 0.16 3.39 -3.75
CA VAL A 94 0.55 3.79 -2.39
C VAL A 94 -0.25 3.00 -1.36
N ILE A 95 0.43 2.56 -0.30
CA ILE A 95 -0.21 1.96 0.88
C ILE A 95 -0.65 3.07 1.82
N THR A 96 -1.85 2.97 2.37
CA THR A 96 -2.34 3.86 3.43
C THR A 96 -2.94 3.03 4.57
N GLY A 97 -2.76 3.48 5.80
CA GLY A 97 -3.40 2.88 6.97
C GLY A 97 -2.87 1.52 7.40
N HIS A 98 -1.65 1.14 6.99
CA HIS A 98 -1.02 -0.12 7.42
C HIS A 98 -1.01 -0.25 8.94
N SER A 99 -1.22 -1.46 9.47
CA SER A 99 -1.33 -1.73 10.91
C SER A 99 -0.13 -1.20 11.72
N GLU A 100 1.09 -1.35 11.20
CA GLU A 100 2.30 -0.83 11.85
C GLU A 100 2.25 0.70 11.98
N ARG A 101 1.72 1.40 10.98
CA ARG A 101 1.60 2.87 11.06
C ARG A 101 0.54 3.32 12.06
N ARG A 102 -0.55 2.57 12.19
CA ARG A 102 -1.56 2.78 13.23
C ARG A 102 -0.98 2.55 14.61
N THR A 103 -0.19 1.50 14.79
CA THR A 103 0.38 1.08 16.07
C THR A 103 1.55 1.98 16.50
N TYR A 104 2.49 2.30 15.61
CA TYR A 104 3.76 2.91 15.97
C TYR A 104 3.89 4.38 15.59
N PHE A 105 3.06 4.88 14.65
CA PHE A 105 3.21 6.21 14.07
C PHE A 105 1.95 7.07 14.20
N GLY A 106 0.94 6.60 14.95
CA GLY A 106 -0.25 7.38 15.29
C GLY A 106 -1.22 7.62 14.12
N ASP A 107 -1.18 6.79 13.07
CA ASP A 107 -2.17 6.87 12.00
C ASP A 107 -3.54 6.48 12.56
N THR A 108 -4.53 7.36 12.36
CA THR A 108 -5.94 7.17 12.74
C THR A 108 -6.79 6.97 11.49
N ASP A 109 -8.04 6.53 11.65
CA ASP A 109 -8.95 6.38 10.51
C ASP A 109 -9.15 7.70 9.76
N VAL A 110 -9.16 8.83 10.48
CA VAL A 110 -9.26 10.17 9.87
C VAL A 110 -8.00 10.51 9.06
N THR A 111 -6.80 10.22 9.58
CA THR A 111 -5.56 10.49 8.82
C THR A 111 -5.41 9.55 7.63
N VAL A 112 -5.86 8.30 7.75
CA VAL A 112 -5.92 7.34 6.64
C VAL A 112 -6.85 7.85 5.54
N GLN A 113 -8.05 8.34 5.89
CA GLN A 113 -8.98 8.93 4.93
C GLN A 113 -8.34 10.13 4.19
N LYS A 114 -7.67 11.04 4.90
CA LYS A 114 -6.99 12.19 4.31
C LYS A 114 -5.87 11.76 3.34
N ARG A 115 -5.06 10.76 3.72
CA ARG A 115 -4.00 10.18 2.88
C ARG A 115 -4.58 9.50 1.64
N THR A 116 -5.65 8.73 1.81
CA THR A 116 -6.38 8.08 0.71
C THR A 116 -6.91 9.12 -0.28
N ARG A 117 -7.53 10.20 0.21
CA ARG A 117 -8.03 11.27 -0.65
C ARG A 117 -6.90 11.94 -1.44
N ALA A 118 -5.82 12.36 -0.76
CA ALA A 118 -4.69 13.00 -1.41
C ALA A 118 -4.03 12.10 -2.48
N ALA A 119 -3.91 10.81 -2.21
CA ALA A 119 -3.36 9.85 -3.17
C ALA A 119 -4.26 9.69 -4.42
N LEU A 120 -5.59 9.64 -4.24
CA LEU A 120 -6.54 9.60 -5.34
C LEU A 120 -6.52 10.89 -6.17
N ASP A 121 -6.41 12.05 -5.52
CA ASP A 121 -6.31 13.35 -6.18
C ASP A 121 -5.05 13.46 -7.04
N ALA A 122 -3.93 12.92 -6.57
CA ALA A 122 -2.68 12.82 -7.32
C ALA A 122 -2.71 11.74 -8.44
N GLY A 123 -3.79 10.96 -8.56
CA GLY A 123 -3.94 9.94 -9.59
C GLY A 123 -3.20 8.63 -9.30
N LEU A 124 -2.94 8.32 -8.01
CA LEU A 124 -2.38 7.04 -7.58
C LEU A 124 -3.47 5.99 -7.40
N THR A 125 -3.10 4.72 -7.48
CA THR A 125 -3.90 3.60 -6.99
C THR A 125 -3.58 3.37 -5.51
N VAL A 126 -4.62 3.29 -4.67
CA VAL A 126 -4.45 3.24 -3.22
C VAL A 126 -4.73 1.85 -2.69
N ILE A 127 -3.78 1.30 -1.93
CA ILE A 127 -3.94 0.08 -1.15
C ILE A 127 -4.27 0.52 0.28
N VAL A 128 -5.55 0.47 0.62
CA VAL A 128 -6.07 0.88 1.94
C VAL A 128 -6.04 -0.32 2.85
N CYS A 129 -5.21 -0.28 3.89
CA CYS A 129 -5.13 -1.32 4.89
C CYS A 129 -6.18 -1.12 5.98
N VAL A 130 -6.88 -2.21 6.29
CA VAL A 130 -7.86 -2.31 7.37
C VAL A 130 -7.64 -3.61 8.14
N GLY A 131 -7.94 -3.61 9.42
CA GLY A 131 -7.80 -4.81 10.25
C GLY A 131 -7.91 -4.48 11.73
N GLU A 132 -8.20 -5.50 12.51
CA GLU A 132 -8.37 -5.46 13.96
C GLU A 132 -7.08 -5.81 14.69
N TYR A 133 -6.96 -5.37 15.94
CA TYR A 133 -6.01 -5.88 16.91
C TYR A 133 -6.53 -7.15 17.59
N LEU A 134 -5.62 -7.90 18.23
CA LEU A 134 -5.95 -9.18 18.90
C LEU A 134 -7.09 -9.03 19.92
N GLU A 135 -7.01 -7.99 20.75
CA GLU A 135 -8.05 -7.70 21.75
C GLU A 135 -9.44 -7.51 21.11
N GLN A 136 -9.51 -6.78 19.99
CA GLN A 136 -10.76 -6.54 19.28
C GLN A 136 -11.32 -7.82 18.64
N ARG A 137 -10.44 -8.69 18.16
CA ARG A 137 -10.82 -10.01 17.65
C ARG A 137 -11.36 -10.90 18.76
N GLU A 138 -10.72 -10.92 19.92
CA GLU A 138 -11.17 -11.66 21.11
C GLU A 138 -12.52 -11.14 21.65
N GLN A 139 -12.78 -9.84 21.51
CA GLN A 139 -14.06 -9.21 21.81
C GLN A 139 -15.15 -9.51 20.77
N GLY A 140 -14.80 -10.09 19.62
CA GLY A 140 -15.74 -10.46 18.57
C GLY A 140 -16.27 -9.28 17.74
N ILE A 141 -15.55 -8.13 17.68
CA ILE A 141 -15.97 -6.91 16.99
C ILE A 141 -15.21 -6.65 15.68
N THR A 142 -14.62 -7.69 15.09
CA THR A 142 -13.84 -7.58 13.85
C THR A 142 -14.64 -6.98 12.70
N ASP A 143 -15.86 -7.45 12.47
CA ASP A 143 -16.68 -7.04 11.33
C ASP A 143 -17.08 -5.56 11.45
N GLU A 144 -17.50 -5.12 12.63
CA GLU A 144 -17.87 -3.73 12.91
C GLU A 144 -16.67 -2.81 12.73
N LEU A 145 -15.51 -3.22 13.23
CA LEU A 145 -14.27 -2.44 13.13
C LEU A 145 -13.83 -2.29 11.67
N VAL A 146 -13.74 -3.39 10.94
CA VAL A 146 -13.33 -3.39 9.53
C VAL A 146 -14.32 -2.62 8.67
N ALA A 147 -15.63 -2.76 8.95
CA ALA A 147 -16.67 -1.97 8.27
C ALA A 147 -16.51 -0.47 8.57
N MET A 148 -16.25 -0.10 9.83
CA MET A 148 -16.02 1.28 10.24
C MET A 148 -14.78 1.86 9.56
N GLN A 149 -13.63 1.19 9.64
CA GLN A 149 -12.38 1.62 9.02
C GLN A 149 -12.55 1.82 7.51
N THR A 150 -13.17 0.85 6.82
CA THR A 150 -13.42 0.92 5.38
C THR A 150 -14.34 2.10 5.05
N LYS A 151 -15.42 2.27 5.77
CA LYS A 151 -16.38 3.36 5.55
C LYS A 151 -15.76 4.74 5.74
N ILE A 152 -14.90 4.92 6.75
CA ILE A 152 -14.19 6.18 6.99
C ILE A 152 -13.17 6.42 5.89
N ALA A 153 -12.33 5.43 5.57
CA ALA A 153 -11.28 5.56 4.56
C ALA A 153 -11.82 5.90 3.16
N LEU A 154 -13.04 5.42 2.84
CA LEU A 154 -13.73 5.67 1.57
C LEU A 154 -14.63 6.91 1.61
N GLY A 155 -14.62 7.69 2.68
CA GLY A 155 -15.42 8.91 2.80
C GLY A 155 -15.12 9.91 1.67
N GLY A 156 -16.15 10.25 0.88
CA GLY A 156 -16.03 11.17 -0.26
C GLY A 156 -15.43 10.58 -1.53
N VAL A 157 -15.20 9.28 -1.58
CA VAL A 157 -14.72 8.56 -2.78
C VAL A 157 -15.88 8.36 -3.75
N THR A 158 -15.68 8.69 -5.02
CA THR A 158 -16.66 8.49 -6.09
C THR A 158 -16.61 7.05 -6.63
N GLU A 159 -17.64 6.63 -7.36
CA GLU A 159 -17.71 5.32 -8.00
C GLU A 159 -16.55 5.11 -9.00
N GLU A 160 -16.17 6.13 -9.74
CA GLU A 160 -15.02 6.07 -10.68
C GLU A 160 -13.70 5.87 -9.93
N GLU A 161 -13.51 6.56 -8.82
CA GLU A 161 -12.30 6.44 -8.00
C GLU A 161 -12.18 5.08 -7.31
N LEU A 162 -13.29 4.38 -7.03
CA LEU A 162 -13.26 3.02 -6.49
C LEU A 162 -12.49 2.03 -7.38
N LYS A 163 -12.36 2.31 -8.67
CA LYS A 163 -11.54 1.51 -9.59
C LYS A 163 -10.05 1.55 -9.25
N ARG A 164 -9.61 2.59 -8.55
CA ARG A 164 -8.23 2.80 -8.10
C ARG A 164 -8.04 2.54 -6.61
N ILE A 165 -8.95 1.80 -5.97
CA ILE A 165 -8.84 1.39 -4.57
C ILE A 165 -8.76 -0.12 -4.46
N ILE A 166 -7.85 -0.57 -3.61
CA ILE A 166 -7.70 -1.95 -3.18
C ILE A 166 -7.82 -1.95 -1.66
N ILE A 167 -8.74 -2.73 -1.11
CA ILE A 167 -8.82 -2.94 0.33
C ILE A 167 -7.95 -4.13 0.69
N ALA A 168 -6.95 -3.89 1.52
CA ALA A 168 -6.05 -4.91 2.07
C ALA A 168 -6.46 -5.19 3.52
N TYR A 169 -7.08 -6.34 3.74
CA TYR A 169 -7.40 -6.78 5.10
C TYR A 169 -6.18 -7.46 5.73
N GLU A 170 -5.72 -6.90 6.84
CA GLU A 170 -4.60 -7.39 7.64
C GLU A 170 -5.13 -8.01 8.94
N PRO A 171 -5.56 -9.27 8.95
CA PRO A 171 -6.03 -9.90 10.17
C PRO A 171 -4.90 -10.05 11.19
N VAL A 172 -5.21 -9.93 12.46
CA VAL A 172 -4.25 -10.08 13.57
C VAL A 172 -3.51 -11.42 13.54
N SER A 173 -4.10 -12.44 12.96
CA SER A 173 -3.47 -13.75 12.75
C SER A 173 -2.17 -13.68 11.93
N TYR A 174 -2.01 -12.67 11.07
CA TYR A 174 -0.77 -12.45 10.32
C TYR A 174 0.39 -11.94 11.19
N THR A 175 0.08 -11.25 12.29
CA THR A 175 1.09 -10.65 13.17
C THR A 175 1.43 -11.52 14.38
N HIS A 176 0.56 -12.47 14.75
CA HIS A 176 0.69 -13.28 15.96
C HIS A 176 0.68 -14.79 15.74
N LEU A 177 0.23 -15.27 14.58
CA LEU A 177 0.34 -16.67 14.22
C LEU A 177 1.51 -16.83 13.24
N THR A 178 2.64 -17.31 13.74
CA THR A 178 3.68 -17.87 12.88
C THR A 178 3.06 -19.03 12.12
N LEU A 179 2.96 -18.91 10.80
CA LEU A 179 2.71 -20.08 9.98
C LEU A 179 3.78 -21.12 10.30
N PRO A 180 3.41 -22.39 10.53
CA PRO A 180 4.42 -23.43 10.72
C PRO A 180 5.32 -23.42 9.48
N THR A 181 6.58 -23.05 9.66
CA THR A 181 7.61 -23.23 8.65
C THR A 181 7.78 -24.73 8.51
N ASN A 182 7.21 -25.29 7.48
CA ASN A 182 7.56 -26.65 7.09
C ASN A 182 9.03 -26.61 6.67
N SER A 183 9.90 -27.06 7.58
CA SER A 183 11.28 -27.42 7.31
C SER A 183 11.34 -28.65 6.44
#